data_309d960b9f5dd4c27be9d27590bd3538
#
_entry.id   309d960b9f5dd4c27be9d27590bd3538
#
_cell.length_a   1.000
_cell.length_b   1.000
_cell.length_c   1.000
_cell.angle_alpha   90.00
_cell.angle_beta   90.00
_cell.angle_gamma   90.00
#
_symmetry.space_group_name_H-M   'P 1'
#
loop_
_entity.id
_entity.type
_entity.pdbx_description
1 polymer ?
#
loop_
_entity_poly.entity_id
_entity_poly.type
_entity_poly.pdbx_seq_one_letter_code
_entity_poly.pdbx_strand_id
1 'polypeptide(L)'
;MNYYELSNTVTPDTIGYKNGLWQKRYVQIYRVLTVVWSVLTLCLLFGMFHRDDYSSGMIKSCLLLFFAGIIFLVLMLIAVVNISAKRTENWSLQDRHDYNLAMYRTRYRNNRQLQSVVLIVMAKQQLLMSNYDLAAQALAMVDINCVKLPYLRDYYFCNAAVLFLCDKPGWQEWLDKCYAVPANQKQMTDMQTGALFLTDNAKMELCQAIYADT
;
A
#
# COMPACT_ATOMS: atom_id res chain seq x y z
N MET A 1 23.68 2.27 -10.35
CA MET A 1 22.69 3.06 -9.60
C MET A 1 22.24 2.22 -8.42
N ASN A 2 22.38 2.72 -7.21
CA ASN A 2 21.91 1.98 -6.04
C ASN A 2 20.40 2.24 -5.81
N TYR A 3 19.76 1.40 -5.01
CA TYR A 3 18.31 1.51 -4.78
C TYR A 3 17.95 2.80 -4.03
N TYR A 4 18.85 3.30 -3.18
CA TYR A 4 18.66 4.57 -2.50
C TYR A 4 18.59 5.73 -3.50
N GLU A 5 19.46 5.78 -4.50
CA GLU A 5 19.41 6.77 -5.57
C GLU A 5 18.12 6.58 -6.41
N LEU A 6 17.80 5.34 -6.80
CA LEU A 6 16.57 5.04 -7.51
C LEU A 6 15.34 5.53 -6.72
N SER A 7 15.31 5.28 -5.41
CA SER A 7 14.17 5.64 -4.58
C SER A 7 14.03 7.14 -4.30
N ASN A 8 15.09 7.94 -4.44
CA ASN A 8 15.08 9.35 -4.05
C ASN A 8 15.27 10.34 -5.22
N THR A 9 16.00 9.97 -6.27
CA THR A 9 16.41 10.91 -7.33
C THR A 9 15.74 10.66 -8.67
N VAL A 10 15.54 9.40 -9.06
CA VAL A 10 14.97 9.05 -10.36
C VAL A 10 13.47 9.28 -10.35
N THR A 11 12.96 10.04 -11.32
CA THR A 11 11.51 10.24 -11.52
C THR A 11 11.06 9.39 -12.71
N PRO A 12 10.39 8.24 -12.46
CA PRO A 12 9.90 7.41 -13.56
C PRO A 12 8.81 8.12 -14.35
N ASP A 13 8.82 7.94 -15.67
CA ASP A 13 7.75 8.43 -16.56
C ASP A 13 6.71 7.33 -16.85
N THR A 14 6.40 6.53 -15.86
CA THR A 14 5.45 5.43 -15.94
C THR A 14 4.03 5.86 -15.54
N ILE A 15 3.04 5.11 -16.01
CA ILE A 15 1.64 5.32 -15.65
C ILE A 15 1.45 5.09 -14.13
N GLY A 16 2.14 4.11 -13.58
CA GLY A 16 2.11 3.81 -12.16
C GLY A 16 2.56 4.98 -11.30
N TYR A 17 3.71 5.59 -11.62
CA TYR A 17 4.22 6.75 -10.87
C TYR A 17 3.27 7.95 -10.94
N LYS A 18 2.78 8.29 -12.14
CA LYS A 18 1.82 9.38 -12.35
C LYS A 18 0.54 9.16 -11.56
N ASN A 19 0.04 7.93 -11.50
CA ASN A 19 -1.15 7.58 -10.72
C ASN A 19 -0.91 7.68 -9.20
N GLY A 20 0.28 7.33 -8.70
CA GLY A 20 0.65 7.53 -7.30
C GLY A 20 0.61 9.01 -6.90
N LEU A 21 1.15 9.89 -7.75
CA LEU A 21 1.08 11.34 -7.55
C LEU A 21 -0.37 11.87 -7.60
N TRP A 22 -1.16 11.37 -8.55
CA TRP A 22 -2.58 11.73 -8.66
C TRP A 22 -3.38 11.33 -7.42
N GLN A 23 -3.16 10.12 -6.91
CA GLN A 23 -3.83 9.65 -5.71
C GLN A 23 -3.53 10.52 -4.48
N LYS A 24 -2.29 11.01 -4.34
CA LYS A 24 -1.94 11.97 -3.29
C LYS A 24 -2.81 13.24 -3.39
N ARG A 25 -2.89 13.85 -4.59
CA ARG A 25 -3.69 15.05 -4.83
C ARG A 25 -5.16 14.81 -4.54
N TYR A 26 -5.68 13.67 -4.97
CA TYR A 26 -7.06 13.29 -4.72
C TYR A 26 -7.38 13.18 -3.22
N VAL A 27 -6.54 12.49 -2.45
CA VAL A 27 -6.73 12.38 -0.99
C VAL A 27 -6.69 13.75 -0.32
N GLN A 28 -5.85 14.67 -0.79
CA GLN A 28 -5.83 16.05 -0.28
C GLN A 28 -7.13 16.79 -0.58
N ILE A 29 -7.62 16.74 -1.83
CA ILE A 29 -8.89 17.36 -2.24
C ILE A 29 -10.04 16.77 -1.41
N TYR A 30 -10.10 15.44 -1.27
CA TYR A 30 -11.14 14.79 -0.48
C TYR A 30 -11.14 15.26 0.98
N ARG A 31 -9.96 15.37 1.61
CA ARG A 31 -9.83 15.91 2.98
C ARG A 31 -10.34 17.33 3.09
N VAL A 32 -9.96 18.20 2.15
CA VAL A 32 -10.43 19.60 2.14
C VAL A 32 -11.95 19.64 2.00
N LEU A 33 -12.53 18.89 1.07
CA LEU A 33 -13.99 18.81 0.89
C LEU A 33 -14.69 18.32 2.16
N THR A 34 -14.14 17.30 2.82
CA THR A 34 -14.71 16.77 4.08
C THR A 34 -14.67 17.82 5.18
N VAL A 35 -13.55 18.54 5.33
CA VAL A 35 -13.42 19.62 6.33
C VAL A 35 -14.41 20.76 6.03
N VAL A 36 -14.45 21.23 4.78
CA VAL A 36 -15.39 22.29 4.37
C VAL A 36 -16.83 21.88 4.63
N TRP A 37 -17.19 20.63 4.28
CA TRP A 37 -18.52 20.09 4.53
C TRP A 37 -18.83 20.02 6.04
N SER A 38 -17.89 19.58 6.86
CA SER A 38 -18.06 19.52 8.32
C SER A 38 -18.28 20.91 8.91
N VAL A 39 -17.49 21.90 8.47
CA VAL A 39 -17.65 23.30 8.93
C VAL A 39 -19.00 23.86 8.52
N LEU A 40 -19.41 23.68 7.26
CA LEU A 40 -20.72 24.14 6.79
C LEU A 40 -21.87 23.50 7.59
N THR A 41 -21.77 22.21 7.89
CA THR A 41 -22.76 21.52 8.72
C THR A 41 -22.82 22.08 10.13
N LEU A 42 -21.67 22.33 10.76
CA LEU A 42 -21.61 22.94 12.09
C LEU A 42 -22.20 24.37 12.09
N CYS A 43 -21.89 25.19 11.08
CA CYS A 43 -22.45 26.52 10.94
C CYS A 43 -23.97 26.50 10.76
N LEU A 44 -24.49 25.55 9.97
CA LEU A 44 -25.94 25.36 9.80
C LEU A 44 -26.60 24.94 11.10
N LEU A 45 -26.04 24.00 11.83
CA LEU A 45 -26.52 23.55 13.13
C LEU A 45 -26.50 24.70 14.14
N PHE A 46 -25.39 25.45 14.23
CA PHE A 46 -25.27 26.59 15.13
C PHE A 46 -26.27 27.70 14.79
N GLY A 47 -26.45 28.01 13.50
CA GLY A 47 -27.45 28.96 13.03
C GLY A 47 -28.90 28.54 13.38
N MET A 48 -29.12 27.21 13.40
CA MET A 48 -30.40 26.63 13.82
C MET A 48 -30.64 26.84 15.33
N PHE A 49 -29.66 26.63 16.18
CA PHE A 49 -29.81 26.78 17.65
C PHE A 49 -29.95 28.21 18.13
N HIS A 50 -29.59 29.21 17.31
CA HIS A 50 -29.61 30.63 17.70
C HIS A 50 -30.85 31.41 17.22
N ARG A 51 -31.78 30.77 16.52
CA ARG A 51 -33.01 31.38 16.04
C ARG A 51 -34.21 30.78 16.73
N ASP A 52 -35.01 31.57 17.41
CA ASP A 52 -36.20 31.14 18.14
C ASP A 52 -37.39 30.79 17.22
N ASP A 53 -37.34 31.15 15.93
CA ASP A 53 -38.41 30.91 14.95
C ASP A 53 -38.05 29.77 13.96
N TYR A 54 -38.14 28.54 14.38
CA TYR A 54 -37.96 27.40 13.48
C TYR A 54 -39.24 26.94 12.81
N SER A 55 -39.33 27.09 11.49
CA SER A 55 -40.32 26.37 10.73
C SER A 55 -39.83 24.90 10.54
N SER A 56 -40.74 23.93 10.70
CA SER A 56 -40.43 22.49 10.49
C SER A 56 -39.85 22.22 9.10
N GLY A 57 -40.13 23.06 8.11
CA GLY A 57 -39.60 22.99 6.75
C GLY A 57 -38.10 23.30 6.68
N MET A 58 -37.61 24.24 7.47
CA MET A 58 -36.20 24.62 7.48
C MET A 58 -35.32 23.50 8.07
N ILE A 59 -35.77 22.85 9.14
CA ILE A 59 -35.09 21.70 9.74
C ILE A 59 -35.00 20.53 8.74
N LYS A 60 -36.12 20.23 8.05
CA LYS A 60 -36.14 19.16 7.03
C LYS A 60 -35.17 19.44 5.88
N SER A 61 -35.09 20.69 5.41
CA SER A 61 -34.17 21.11 4.34
C SER A 61 -32.71 20.97 4.76
N CYS A 62 -32.35 21.37 5.99
CA CYS A 62 -30.99 21.19 6.51
C CYS A 62 -30.59 19.77 6.68
N LEU A 63 -31.49 18.89 7.18
CA LEU A 63 -31.24 17.44 7.26
C LEU A 63 -31.07 16.83 5.88
N LEU A 64 -31.89 17.22 4.91
CA LEU A 64 -31.79 16.71 3.53
C LEU A 64 -30.45 17.10 2.90
N LEU A 65 -30.00 18.34 3.06
CA LEU A 65 -28.67 18.80 2.58
C LEU A 65 -27.54 18.05 3.27
N PHE A 66 -27.65 17.77 4.58
CA PHE A 66 -26.66 17.01 5.33
C PHE A 66 -26.52 15.60 4.77
N PHE A 67 -27.63 14.87 4.61
CA PHE A 67 -27.60 13.52 4.07
C PHE A 67 -27.17 13.47 2.60
N ALA A 68 -27.60 14.42 1.77
CA ALA A 68 -27.15 14.53 0.38
C ALA A 68 -25.64 14.71 0.27
N GLY A 69 -25.03 15.50 1.14
CA GLY A 69 -23.59 15.68 1.16
C GLY A 69 -22.82 14.43 1.61
N ILE A 70 -23.32 13.71 2.61
CA ILE A 70 -22.74 12.41 2.99
C ILE A 70 -22.81 11.43 1.82
N ILE A 71 -23.96 11.31 1.18
CA ILE A 71 -24.13 10.43 0.01
C ILE A 71 -23.17 10.83 -1.10
N PHE A 72 -23.03 12.11 -1.40
CA PHE A 72 -22.09 12.61 -2.40
C PHE A 72 -20.64 12.22 -2.08
N LEU A 73 -20.19 12.42 -0.83
CA LEU A 73 -18.83 12.03 -0.40
C LEU A 73 -18.59 10.53 -0.51
N VAL A 74 -19.58 9.71 -0.15
CA VAL A 74 -19.51 8.25 -0.28
C VAL A 74 -19.44 7.83 -1.75
N LEU A 75 -20.28 8.41 -2.61
CA LEU A 75 -20.27 8.12 -4.05
C LEU A 75 -18.94 8.52 -4.71
N MET A 76 -18.39 9.68 -4.33
CA MET A 76 -17.05 10.08 -4.76
C MET A 76 -15.98 9.06 -4.36
N LEU A 77 -16.02 8.58 -3.12
CA LEU A 77 -15.07 7.57 -2.64
C LEU A 77 -15.19 6.28 -3.43
N ILE A 78 -16.42 5.77 -3.64
CA ILE A 78 -16.69 4.57 -4.42
C ILE A 78 -16.20 4.73 -5.87
N ALA A 79 -16.51 5.87 -6.50
CA ALA A 79 -16.09 6.15 -7.87
C ALA A 79 -14.56 6.11 -8.02
N VAL A 80 -13.83 6.70 -7.07
CA VAL A 80 -12.36 6.70 -7.11
C VAL A 80 -11.78 5.32 -6.85
N VAL A 81 -12.33 4.56 -5.91
CA VAL A 81 -11.90 3.17 -5.67
C VAL A 81 -12.08 2.34 -6.94
N ASN A 82 -13.26 2.44 -7.59
CA ASN A 82 -13.54 1.71 -8.82
C ASN A 82 -12.66 2.14 -9.99
N ILE A 83 -12.44 3.44 -10.17
CA ILE A 83 -11.54 3.96 -11.22
C ILE A 83 -10.09 3.50 -10.95
N SER A 84 -9.65 3.55 -9.70
CA SER A 84 -8.33 3.07 -9.32
C SER A 84 -8.19 1.57 -9.57
N ALA A 85 -9.16 0.76 -9.16
CA ALA A 85 -9.15 -0.69 -9.36
C ALA A 85 -9.05 -1.06 -10.86
N LYS A 86 -9.91 -0.49 -11.71
CA LYS A 86 -9.87 -0.73 -13.16
C LYS A 86 -8.54 -0.29 -13.80
N ARG A 87 -7.95 0.80 -13.33
CA ARG A 87 -6.66 1.27 -13.84
C ARG A 87 -5.50 0.37 -13.46
N THR A 88 -5.57 -0.28 -12.28
CA THR A 88 -4.49 -1.13 -11.77
C THR A 88 -4.54 -2.56 -12.30
N GLU A 89 -5.66 -2.98 -12.88
CA GLU A 89 -5.88 -4.34 -13.36
C GLU A 89 -4.85 -4.77 -14.42
N ASN A 90 -4.49 -3.86 -15.32
CA ASN A 90 -3.55 -4.10 -16.41
C ASN A 90 -2.14 -3.55 -16.16
N TRP A 91 -1.80 -3.23 -14.92
CA TRP A 91 -0.47 -2.68 -14.64
C TRP A 91 0.61 -3.76 -14.73
N SER A 92 1.71 -3.41 -15.40
CA SER A 92 2.95 -4.16 -15.35
C SER A 92 3.53 -4.17 -13.92
N LEU A 93 4.45 -5.08 -13.64
CA LEU A 93 5.17 -5.09 -12.37
C LEU A 93 5.94 -3.79 -12.15
N GLN A 94 6.50 -3.21 -13.22
CA GLN A 94 7.18 -1.93 -13.19
C GLN A 94 6.23 -0.78 -12.81
N ASP A 95 5.02 -0.73 -13.39
CA ASP A 95 4.02 0.28 -13.01
C ASP A 95 3.62 0.19 -11.54
N ARG A 96 3.46 -1.04 -11.04
CA ARG A 96 3.14 -1.29 -9.61
C ARG A 96 4.29 -0.86 -8.70
N HIS A 97 5.53 -1.14 -9.09
CA HIS A 97 6.72 -0.69 -8.37
C HIS A 97 6.78 0.84 -8.31
N ASP A 98 6.63 1.49 -9.45
CA ASP A 98 6.75 2.95 -9.56
C ASP A 98 5.59 3.69 -8.87
N TYR A 99 4.42 3.09 -8.82
CA TYR A 99 3.32 3.57 -7.98
C TYR A 99 3.70 3.54 -6.50
N ASN A 100 4.25 2.43 -6.02
CA ASN A 100 4.72 2.31 -4.64
C ASN A 100 5.86 3.30 -4.35
N LEU A 101 6.75 3.52 -5.30
CA LEU A 101 7.80 4.52 -5.23
C LEU A 101 7.23 5.94 -5.07
N ALA A 102 6.20 6.30 -5.85
CA ALA A 102 5.52 7.58 -5.70
C ALA A 102 4.86 7.73 -4.30
N MET A 103 4.25 6.66 -3.79
CA MET A 103 3.66 6.63 -2.46
C MET A 103 4.71 6.75 -1.34
N TYR A 104 5.83 6.04 -1.47
CA TYR A 104 6.97 6.12 -0.57
C TYR A 104 7.47 7.56 -0.44
N ARG A 105 7.74 8.22 -1.57
CA ARG A 105 8.28 9.59 -1.61
C ARG A 105 7.32 10.66 -1.13
N THR A 106 6.03 10.42 -1.27
CA THR A 106 5.03 11.49 -1.08
C THR A 106 4.14 11.26 0.13
N ARG A 107 3.32 10.21 0.09
CA ARG A 107 2.30 9.96 1.10
C ARG A 107 2.90 9.48 2.41
N TYR A 108 3.92 8.64 2.34
CA TYR A 108 4.50 7.97 3.51
C TYR A 108 5.81 8.59 3.99
N ARG A 109 6.25 9.71 3.40
CA ARG A 109 7.52 10.37 3.69
C ARG A 109 7.80 10.57 5.20
N ASN A 110 6.77 10.83 5.99
CA ASN A 110 6.89 11.11 7.43
C ASN A 110 6.39 9.93 8.30
N ASN A 111 6.19 8.75 7.73
CA ASN A 111 5.72 7.58 8.46
C ASN A 111 6.65 6.39 8.22
N ARG A 112 7.61 6.20 9.13
CA ARG A 112 8.64 5.14 9.06
C ARG A 112 8.04 3.74 8.91
N GLN A 113 6.94 3.44 9.62
CA GLN A 113 6.27 2.15 9.54
C GLN A 113 5.75 1.89 8.12
N LEU A 114 5.02 2.84 7.54
CA LEU A 114 4.48 2.68 6.19
C LEU A 114 5.58 2.71 5.13
N GLN A 115 6.67 3.46 5.36
CA GLN A 115 7.85 3.40 4.49
C GLN A 115 8.47 2.01 4.46
N SER A 116 8.67 1.39 5.63
CA SER A 116 9.21 0.04 5.73
C SER A 116 8.32 -1.00 5.05
N VAL A 117 7.00 -0.91 5.24
CA VAL A 117 6.04 -1.79 4.56
C VAL A 117 6.12 -1.63 3.03
N VAL A 118 6.17 -0.41 2.54
CA VAL A 118 6.25 -0.15 1.09
C VAL A 118 7.58 -0.62 0.51
N LEU A 119 8.69 -0.48 1.24
CA LEU A 119 10.00 -1.03 0.83
C LEU A 119 9.96 -2.55 0.69
N ILE A 120 9.30 -3.26 1.61
CA ILE A 120 9.09 -4.72 1.50
C ILE A 120 8.30 -5.06 0.24
N VAL A 121 7.20 -4.33 -0.04
CA VAL A 121 6.40 -4.55 -1.24
C VAL A 121 7.20 -4.26 -2.51
N MET A 122 8.02 -3.21 -2.51
CA MET A 122 8.87 -2.85 -3.65
C MET A 122 9.99 -3.89 -3.85
N ALA A 123 10.61 -4.39 -2.77
CA ALA A 123 11.57 -5.47 -2.84
C ALA A 123 10.96 -6.74 -3.47
N LYS A 124 9.75 -7.09 -3.06
CA LYS A 124 8.98 -8.20 -3.64
C LYS A 124 8.75 -8.02 -5.14
N GLN A 125 8.43 -6.81 -5.58
CA GLN A 125 8.26 -6.51 -7.00
C GLN A 125 9.59 -6.59 -7.77
N GLN A 126 10.70 -6.16 -7.16
CA GLN A 126 12.04 -6.32 -7.76
C GLN A 126 12.43 -7.81 -7.89
N LEU A 127 12.11 -8.65 -6.89
CA LEU A 127 12.27 -10.09 -6.98
C LEU A 127 11.49 -10.68 -8.16
N LEU A 128 10.22 -10.28 -8.32
CA LEU A 128 9.38 -10.70 -9.44
C LEU A 128 9.92 -10.27 -10.81
N MET A 129 10.66 -9.17 -10.87
CA MET A 129 11.35 -8.67 -12.06
C MET A 129 12.76 -9.25 -12.23
N SER A 130 13.17 -10.22 -11.38
CA SER A 130 14.50 -10.81 -11.35
C SER A 130 15.64 -9.81 -11.06
N ASN A 131 15.33 -8.68 -10.44
CA ASN A 131 16.29 -7.65 -10.04
C ASN A 131 16.75 -7.89 -8.59
N TYR A 132 17.45 -8.98 -8.33
CA TYR A 132 17.76 -9.45 -6.98
C TYR A 132 18.62 -8.48 -6.17
N ASP A 133 19.59 -7.81 -6.81
CA ASP A 133 20.42 -6.79 -6.16
C ASP A 133 19.62 -5.56 -5.71
N LEU A 134 18.68 -5.12 -6.52
CA LEU A 134 17.80 -4.01 -6.15
C LEU A 134 16.82 -4.43 -5.04
N ALA A 135 16.35 -5.67 -5.05
CA ALA A 135 15.54 -6.21 -3.98
C ALA A 135 16.31 -6.26 -2.65
N ALA A 136 17.56 -6.74 -2.66
CA ALA A 136 18.43 -6.74 -1.48
C ALA A 136 18.65 -5.35 -0.91
N GLN A 137 18.92 -4.38 -1.77
CA GLN A 137 19.13 -2.99 -1.36
C GLN A 137 17.86 -2.37 -0.78
N ALA A 138 16.69 -2.66 -1.35
CA ALA A 138 15.40 -2.20 -0.81
C ALA A 138 15.15 -2.77 0.59
N LEU A 139 15.43 -4.07 0.80
CA LEU A 139 15.30 -4.73 2.10
C LEU A 139 16.28 -4.16 3.14
N ALA A 140 17.50 -3.78 2.73
CA ALA A 140 18.48 -3.16 3.62
C ALA A 140 18.04 -1.77 4.13
N MET A 141 17.11 -1.11 3.45
CA MET A 141 16.54 0.18 3.88
C MET A 141 15.36 0.02 4.85
N VAL A 142 14.88 -1.19 5.09
CA VAL A 142 13.73 -1.45 5.98
C VAL A 142 14.13 -1.28 7.43
N ASP A 143 13.41 -0.44 8.17
CA ASP A 143 13.51 -0.37 9.62
C ASP A 143 12.63 -1.47 10.25
N ILE A 144 13.26 -2.60 10.60
CA ILE A 144 12.57 -3.79 11.10
C ILE A 144 11.81 -3.52 12.42
N ASN A 145 12.29 -2.57 13.25
CA ASN A 145 11.65 -2.25 14.51
C ASN A 145 10.29 -1.58 14.34
N CYS A 146 10.05 -1.03 13.15
CA CYS A 146 8.78 -0.39 12.80
C CYS A 146 7.81 -1.32 12.07
N VAL A 147 8.24 -2.54 11.69
CA VAL A 147 7.42 -3.47 10.88
C VAL A 147 6.49 -4.28 11.78
N LYS A 148 5.18 -4.28 11.48
CA LYS A 148 4.19 -5.12 12.19
C LYS A 148 4.24 -6.57 11.71
N LEU A 149 3.77 -7.47 12.57
CA LEU A 149 3.80 -8.92 12.36
C LEU A 149 3.42 -9.40 10.94
N PRO A 150 2.33 -8.96 10.30
CA PRO A 150 1.98 -9.47 8.97
C PRO A 150 3.06 -9.23 7.92
N TYR A 151 3.72 -8.06 7.98
CA TYR A 151 4.75 -7.69 7.00
C TYR A 151 6.14 -8.17 7.41
N LEU A 152 6.33 -8.51 8.68
CA LEU A 152 7.60 -9.06 9.19
C LEU A 152 7.90 -10.41 8.57
N ARG A 153 6.87 -11.25 8.39
CA ARG A 153 6.98 -12.52 7.68
C ARG A 153 7.40 -12.32 6.22
N ASP A 154 6.75 -11.39 5.52
CA ASP A 154 7.12 -11.05 4.13
C ASP A 154 8.57 -10.54 4.03
N TYR A 155 9.01 -9.73 5.01
CA TYR A 155 10.39 -9.26 5.08
C TYR A 155 11.39 -10.39 5.20
N TYR A 156 11.17 -11.32 6.12
CA TYR A 156 12.05 -12.47 6.31
C TYR A 156 12.08 -13.38 5.09
N PHE A 157 10.91 -13.64 4.51
CA PHE A 157 10.80 -14.42 3.30
C PHE A 157 11.54 -13.79 2.11
N CYS A 158 11.39 -12.48 1.90
CA CYS A 158 12.10 -11.78 0.83
C CYS A 158 13.63 -11.84 1.00
N ASN A 159 14.14 -11.75 2.24
CA ASN A 159 15.57 -11.91 2.50
C ASN A 159 16.04 -13.33 2.19
N ALA A 160 15.29 -14.35 2.61
CA ALA A 160 15.59 -15.76 2.26
C ALA A 160 15.62 -15.95 0.74
N ALA A 161 14.59 -15.43 0.04
CA ALA A 161 14.48 -15.54 -1.41
C ALA A 161 15.64 -14.85 -2.16
N VAL A 162 16.04 -13.65 -1.72
CA VAL A 162 17.19 -12.94 -2.30
C VAL A 162 18.48 -13.77 -2.16
N LEU A 163 18.75 -14.29 -0.96
CA LEU A 163 19.96 -15.09 -0.74
C LEU A 163 19.93 -16.38 -1.55
N PHE A 164 18.81 -17.08 -1.55
CA PHE A 164 18.62 -18.32 -2.31
C PHE A 164 18.83 -18.12 -3.82
N LEU A 165 18.17 -17.10 -4.39
CA LEU A 165 18.23 -16.81 -5.83
C LEU A 165 19.60 -16.24 -6.27
N CYS A 166 20.40 -15.74 -5.33
CA CYS A 166 21.78 -15.30 -5.57
C CYS A 166 22.83 -16.36 -5.22
N ASP A 167 22.45 -17.61 -4.94
CA ASP A 167 23.32 -18.68 -4.49
C ASP A 167 24.20 -18.32 -3.28
N LYS A 168 23.65 -17.50 -2.37
CA LYS A 168 24.34 -17.04 -1.15
C LYS A 168 23.93 -17.90 0.05
N PRO A 169 24.87 -18.23 0.95
CA PRO A 169 24.55 -18.98 2.16
C PRO A 169 23.71 -18.15 3.15
N GLY A 170 23.07 -18.85 4.10
CA GLY A 170 22.35 -18.21 5.20
C GLY A 170 20.86 -17.95 4.93
N TRP A 171 20.32 -18.37 3.80
CA TRP A 171 18.90 -18.20 3.49
C TRP A 171 18.00 -19.02 4.44
N GLN A 172 18.49 -20.16 4.96
CA GLN A 172 17.77 -20.99 5.92
C GLN A 172 17.45 -20.23 7.22
N GLU A 173 18.41 -19.48 7.76
CA GLU A 173 18.17 -18.69 8.97
C GLU A 173 17.05 -17.65 8.80
N TRP A 174 16.96 -17.06 7.62
CA TRP A 174 15.89 -16.12 7.32
C TRP A 174 14.55 -16.84 7.15
N LEU A 175 14.59 -18.05 6.62
CA LEU A 175 13.42 -18.88 6.47
C LEU A 175 12.89 -19.34 7.82
N ASP A 176 13.75 -19.76 8.74
CA ASP A 176 13.39 -20.12 10.13
C ASP A 176 12.75 -18.94 10.85
N LYS A 177 13.29 -17.72 10.69
CA LYS A 177 12.67 -16.50 11.21
C LYS A 177 11.30 -16.25 10.58
N CYS A 178 11.14 -16.53 9.29
CA CYS A 178 9.86 -16.41 8.60
C CYS A 178 8.81 -17.37 9.19
N TYR A 179 9.18 -18.60 9.49
CA TYR A 179 8.28 -19.59 10.11
C TYR A 179 7.90 -19.26 11.55
N ALA A 180 8.82 -18.67 12.29
CA ALA A 180 8.53 -18.24 13.66
C ALA A 180 7.45 -17.14 13.73
N VAL A 181 7.16 -16.47 12.62
CA VAL A 181 6.11 -15.44 12.54
C VAL A 181 4.81 -16.04 11.99
N PRO A 182 3.67 -15.92 12.70
CA PRO A 182 2.38 -16.42 12.20
C PRO A 182 2.02 -15.85 10.83
N ALA A 183 1.64 -16.72 9.90
CA ALA A 183 1.12 -16.30 8.60
C ALA A 183 -0.36 -15.92 8.71
N ASN A 184 -0.78 -14.91 7.98
CA ASN A 184 -2.20 -14.70 7.75
C ASN A 184 -2.68 -15.61 6.59
N GLN A 185 -3.99 -15.79 6.50
CA GLN A 185 -4.59 -16.70 5.51
C GLN A 185 -4.18 -16.36 4.07
N LYS A 186 -4.06 -15.07 3.74
CA LYS A 186 -3.63 -14.63 2.42
C LYS A 186 -2.17 -15.01 2.14
N GLN A 187 -1.27 -14.80 3.10
CA GLN A 187 0.12 -15.18 2.97
C GLN A 187 0.27 -16.68 2.77
N MET A 188 -0.49 -17.48 3.51
CA MET A 188 -0.51 -18.94 3.34
C MET A 188 -0.98 -19.33 1.93
N THR A 189 -2.09 -18.77 1.46
CA THR A 189 -2.60 -19.05 0.11
C THR A 189 -1.61 -18.63 -0.97
N ASP A 190 -1.05 -17.44 -0.86
CA ASP A 190 -0.08 -16.90 -1.79
C ASP A 190 1.19 -17.78 -1.83
N MET A 191 1.63 -18.27 -0.70
CA MET A 191 2.73 -19.22 -0.60
C MET A 191 2.37 -20.59 -1.24
N GLN A 192 1.21 -21.17 -0.90
CA GLN A 192 0.74 -22.46 -1.43
C GLN A 192 0.59 -22.46 -2.95
N THR A 193 0.12 -21.38 -3.52
CA THR A 193 -0.09 -21.29 -4.97
C THR A 193 1.18 -20.93 -5.73
N GLY A 194 2.29 -20.66 -5.06
CA GLY A 194 3.50 -20.12 -5.69
C GLY A 194 3.28 -18.74 -6.33
N ALA A 195 2.09 -18.17 -6.15
CA ALA A 195 1.68 -16.91 -6.76
C ALA A 195 2.50 -15.71 -6.25
N LEU A 196 3.23 -15.92 -5.14
CA LEU A 196 3.93 -14.84 -4.49
C LEU A 196 5.15 -14.37 -5.23
N PHE A 197 5.90 -15.29 -5.86
CA PHE A 197 7.22 -14.91 -6.26
C PHE A 197 7.64 -15.32 -7.63
N LEU A 198 7.26 -16.47 -8.05
CA LEU A 198 8.19 -17.15 -8.86
C LEU A 198 7.52 -17.95 -9.98
N THR A 199 7.87 -17.62 -11.17
CA THR A 199 7.60 -18.39 -12.37
C THR A 199 8.64 -19.50 -12.64
N ASP A 200 9.70 -19.63 -11.83
CA ASP A 200 10.85 -20.51 -12.06
C ASP A 200 10.92 -21.70 -11.10
N ASN A 201 11.64 -22.77 -11.46
CA ASN A 201 11.83 -23.96 -10.63
C ASN A 201 12.42 -23.66 -9.24
N ALA A 202 13.39 -22.75 -9.18
CA ALA A 202 14.01 -22.30 -7.92
C ALA A 202 13.02 -21.73 -6.90
N LYS A 203 11.94 -21.20 -7.37
CA LYS A 203 10.80 -20.77 -6.61
C LYS A 203 10.01 -21.83 -5.99
N MET A 204 9.69 -22.80 -6.82
CA MET A 204 8.96 -23.97 -6.39
C MET A 204 9.76 -24.72 -5.32
N GLU A 205 11.08 -24.82 -5.48
CA GLU A 205 11.96 -25.43 -4.49
C GLU A 205 11.98 -24.67 -3.17
N LEU A 206 12.08 -23.33 -3.21
CA LEU A 206 12.00 -22.53 -1.99
C LEU A 206 10.61 -22.60 -1.34
N CYS A 207 9.56 -22.53 -2.15
CA CYS A 207 8.20 -22.69 -1.64
C CYS A 207 7.97 -24.12 -1.11
N GLN A 208 8.48 -25.16 -1.76
CA GLN A 208 8.39 -26.54 -1.31
C GLN A 208 9.20 -26.78 -0.04
N ALA A 209 10.39 -26.22 0.09
CA ALA A 209 11.17 -26.25 1.33
C ALA A 209 10.41 -25.56 2.48
N ILE A 210 9.67 -24.49 2.20
CA ILE A 210 8.79 -23.84 3.15
C ILE A 210 7.61 -24.73 3.57
N TYR A 211 7.09 -25.57 2.68
CA TYR A 211 5.91 -26.40 2.96
C TYR A 211 6.23 -27.81 3.42
N ALA A 212 7.43 -28.31 3.16
CA ALA A 212 7.84 -29.63 3.63
C ALA A 212 8.03 -29.72 5.15
N ASP A 213 8.21 -28.54 5.82
CA ASP A 213 8.43 -28.46 7.26
C ASP A 213 7.17 -28.02 8.06
N THR A 214 5.99 -27.86 7.41
CA THR A 214 4.70 -27.57 8.08
C THR A 214 3.77 -28.78 8.01
#